data_78526c0bd1bdcf3c7210e1c91e6e77e8
#
_entry.id   78526c0bd1bdcf3c7210e1c91e6e77e8
#
_cell.length_a   1.000
_cell.length_b   1.000
_cell.length_c   1.000
_cell.angle_alpha   90.00
_cell.angle_beta   90.00
_cell.angle_gamma   90.00
#
_symmetry.space_group_name_H-M   'P 1'
#
loop_
_entity.id
_entity.type
_entity.pdbx_description
1 polymer ?
#
loop_
_entity_poly.entity_id
_entity_poly.type
_entity_poly.pdbx_seq_one_letter_code
_entity_poly.pdbx_strand_id
1 'polypeptide(L)'
;MGPGVLAAGIQQINLLVGSIIASFREGAISYLYYSERVYQLPLGVIGISLGVILLPEVTKRLRNGDQTGAITSMNRGIELAMLLTIPASIALIVIPYPIISTLFQHGAFTAEDANLTALSLAGFAIGIPGYVLVRVLQPGYFARENTKTPMLIAGVTVIVNIVFSIILFDSLGH
;
A
#
# COMPACT_ATOMS: atom_id res chain seq x y z
N MET A 1 19.47 14.36 3.42
CA MET A 1 19.50 13.02 2.78
C MET A 1 19.34 11.86 3.78
N GLY A 2 19.76 11.98 5.05
CA GLY A 2 19.65 10.89 6.04
C GLY A 2 18.26 10.30 6.31
N PRO A 3 17.20 11.10 6.57
CA PRO A 3 15.89 10.55 6.92
C PRO A 3 15.22 9.69 5.84
N GLY A 4 15.43 10.02 4.56
CA GLY A 4 14.87 9.24 3.45
C GLY A 4 15.54 7.89 3.27
N VAL A 5 16.85 7.80 3.49
CA VAL A 5 17.62 6.54 3.43
C VAL A 5 17.21 5.63 4.59
N LEU A 6 17.01 6.19 5.79
CA LEU A 6 16.53 5.43 6.94
C LEU A 6 15.11 4.88 6.72
N ALA A 7 14.20 5.68 6.17
CA ALA A 7 12.85 5.24 5.87
C ALA A 7 12.84 4.09 4.82
N ALA A 8 13.68 4.17 3.79
CA ALA A 8 13.83 3.11 2.79
C ALA A 8 14.43 1.83 3.41
N GLY A 9 15.41 1.96 4.31
CA GLY A 9 16.00 0.83 5.04
C GLY A 9 14.98 0.12 5.93
N ILE A 10 14.14 0.89 6.64
CA ILE A 10 13.07 0.34 7.49
C ILE A 10 12.05 -0.44 6.65
N GLN A 11 11.66 0.07 5.48
CA GLN A 11 10.78 -0.67 4.56
C GLN A 11 11.40 -1.98 4.08
N GLN A 12 12.68 -1.99 3.80
CA GLN A 12 13.39 -3.19 3.37
C GLN A 12 13.44 -4.26 4.47
N ILE A 13 13.63 -3.86 5.72
CA ILE A 13 13.57 -4.78 6.87
C ILE A 13 12.18 -5.39 7.00
N ASN A 14 11.11 -4.61 6.82
CA ASN A 14 9.74 -5.11 6.86
C ASN A 14 9.47 -6.16 5.78
N LEU A 15 9.95 -5.94 4.55
CA LEU A 15 9.85 -6.92 3.47
C LEU A 15 10.62 -8.21 3.78
N LEU A 16 11.82 -8.10 4.36
CA LEU A 16 12.60 -9.27 4.77
C LEU A 16 11.89 -10.07 5.85
N VAL A 17 11.37 -9.43 6.89
CA VAL A 17 10.60 -10.12 7.95
C VAL A 17 9.36 -10.81 7.38
N GLY A 18 8.61 -10.13 6.50
CA GLY A 18 7.45 -10.71 5.83
C GLY A 18 7.81 -11.93 4.98
N SER A 19 8.92 -11.88 4.23
CA SER A 19 9.37 -13.00 3.39
C SER A 19 9.89 -14.17 4.22
N ILE A 20 10.54 -13.94 5.36
CA ILE A 20 10.97 -14.99 6.29
C ILE A 20 9.74 -15.70 6.85
N ILE A 21 8.74 -14.96 7.33
CA ILE A 21 7.50 -15.55 7.86
C ILE A 21 6.77 -16.36 6.77
N ALA A 22 6.68 -15.84 5.56
CA ALA A 22 6.05 -16.52 4.42
C ALA A 22 6.82 -17.80 4.00
N SER A 23 8.14 -17.86 4.21
CA SER A 23 8.96 -19.01 3.82
C SER A 23 8.67 -20.29 4.62
N PHE A 24 7.99 -20.19 5.76
CA PHE A 24 7.59 -21.37 6.55
C PHE A 24 6.43 -22.18 5.94
N ARG A 25 5.76 -21.66 4.89
CA ARG A 25 4.74 -22.38 4.12
C ARG A 25 5.17 -22.51 2.66
N GLU A 26 5.13 -23.73 2.14
CA GLU A 26 5.43 -23.98 0.72
C GLU A 26 4.47 -23.17 -0.20
N GLY A 27 5.04 -22.46 -1.18
CA GLY A 27 4.28 -21.66 -2.14
C GLY A 27 3.80 -20.29 -1.64
N ALA A 28 3.80 -20.00 -0.33
CA ALA A 28 3.22 -18.76 0.22
C ALA A 28 3.91 -17.49 -0.34
N ILE A 29 5.22 -17.52 -0.56
CA ILE A 29 5.96 -16.40 -1.16
C ILE A 29 5.42 -16.11 -2.57
N SER A 30 5.16 -17.16 -3.36
CA SER A 30 4.62 -17.01 -4.72
C SER A 30 3.21 -16.43 -4.71
N TYR A 31 2.33 -16.92 -3.83
CA TYR A 31 0.96 -16.41 -3.71
C TYR A 31 0.92 -14.94 -3.31
N LEU A 32 1.75 -14.54 -2.35
CA LEU A 32 1.90 -13.15 -1.94
C LEU A 32 2.46 -12.30 -3.08
N TYR A 33 3.45 -12.78 -3.81
CA TYR A 33 4.05 -12.07 -4.93
C TYR A 33 3.05 -11.78 -6.06
N TYR A 34 2.25 -12.77 -6.47
CA TYR A 34 1.25 -12.59 -7.52
C TYR A 34 0.11 -11.67 -7.05
N SER A 35 -0.38 -11.83 -5.83
CA SER A 35 -1.40 -10.94 -5.28
C SER A 35 -0.89 -9.50 -5.14
N GLU A 36 0.39 -9.32 -4.75
CA GLU A 36 1.03 -8.02 -4.67
C GLU A 36 1.06 -7.30 -6.02
N ARG A 37 1.34 -8.01 -7.11
CA ARG A 37 1.32 -7.43 -8.46
C ARG A 37 -0.05 -6.89 -8.84
N VAL A 38 -1.10 -7.58 -8.47
CA VAL A 38 -2.47 -7.16 -8.81
C VAL A 38 -2.90 -5.95 -7.97
N TYR A 39 -2.69 -5.97 -6.66
CA TYR A 39 -3.10 -4.83 -5.83
C TYR A 39 -2.27 -3.57 -6.08
N GLN A 40 -1.03 -3.70 -6.58
CA GLN A 40 -0.21 -2.56 -6.98
C GLN A 40 -0.79 -1.77 -8.15
N LEU A 41 -1.66 -2.36 -8.98
CA LEU A 41 -2.27 -1.65 -10.11
C LEU A 41 -3.15 -0.47 -9.66
N PRO A 42 -4.18 -0.66 -8.80
CA PRO A 42 -4.94 0.48 -8.27
C PRO A 42 -4.07 1.46 -7.49
N LEU A 43 -3.15 0.94 -6.67
CA LEU A 43 -2.24 1.76 -5.87
C LEU A 43 -1.35 2.66 -6.76
N GLY A 44 -0.78 2.09 -7.82
CA GLY A 44 0.09 2.80 -8.75
C GLY A 44 -0.68 3.85 -9.54
N VAL A 45 -1.79 3.47 -10.17
CA VAL A 45 -2.57 4.37 -11.01
C VAL A 45 -3.17 5.52 -10.20
N ILE A 46 -3.76 5.23 -9.03
CA ILE A 46 -4.47 6.25 -8.24
C ILE A 46 -3.49 7.00 -7.31
N GLY A 47 -2.78 6.25 -6.47
CA GLY A 47 -1.97 6.84 -5.41
C GLY A 47 -0.76 7.63 -5.92
N ILE A 48 -0.02 7.07 -6.88
CA ILE A 48 1.18 7.73 -7.42
C ILE A 48 0.78 8.93 -8.29
N SER A 49 -0.23 8.78 -9.16
CA SER A 49 -0.66 9.87 -10.05
C SER A 49 -1.15 11.08 -9.26
N LEU A 50 -1.97 10.88 -8.24
CA LEU A 50 -2.43 11.97 -7.38
C LEU A 50 -1.30 12.59 -6.57
N GLY A 51 -0.37 11.79 -6.05
CA GLY A 51 0.80 12.28 -5.33
C GLY A 51 1.68 13.19 -6.17
N VAL A 52 1.91 12.83 -7.44
CA VAL A 52 2.71 13.62 -8.39
C VAL A 52 2.02 14.94 -8.74
N ILE A 53 0.69 14.94 -8.89
CA ILE A 53 -0.07 16.16 -9.22
C ILE A 53 -0.20 17.08 -8.00
N LEU A 54 -0.46 16.53 -6.82
CA LEU A 54 -0.71 17.32 -5.62
C LEU A 54 0.54 18.02 -5.09
N LEU A 55 1.71 17.42 -5.20
CA LEU A 55 2.94 18.01 -4.63
C LEU A 55 3.26 19.40 -5.19
N PRO A 56 3.35 19.62 -6.51
CA PRO A 56 3.62 20.95 -7.06
C PRO A 56 2.48 21.94 -6.80
N GLU A 57 1.23 21.49 -6.86
CA GLU A 57 0.06 22.33 -6.62
C GLU A 57 0.03 22.85 -5.16
N VAL A 58 0.17 21.97 -4.18
CA VAL A 58 0.21 22.32 -2.76
C VAL A 58 1.42 23.20 -2.44
N THR A 59 2.60 22.87 -2.99
CA THR A 59 3.82 23.66 -2.81
C THR A 59 3.65 25.08 -3.33
N LYS A 60 3.08 25.26 -4.53
CA LYS A 60 2.82 26.56 -5.14
C LYS A 60 1.89 27.41 -4.26
N ARG A 61 0.79 26.83 -3.76
CA ARG A 61 -0.17 27.53 -2.91
C ARG A 61 0.46 27.97 -1.58
N LEU A 62 1.21 27.08 -0.94
CA LEU A 62 1.90 27.39 0.31
C LEU A 62 2.94 28.52 0.14
N ARG A 63 3.71 28.51 -0.95
CA ARG A 63 4.67 29.59 -1.24
C ARG A 63 3.99 30.95 -1.48
N ASN A 64 2.77 30.94 -2.00
CA ASN A 64 1.97 32.15 -2.19
C ASN A 64 1.20 32.57 -0.92
N GLY A 65 1.37 31.90 0.22
CA GLY A 65 0.66 32.17 1.46
C GLY A 65 -0.80 31.68 1.49
N ASP A 66 -1.27 30.98 0.42
CA ASP A 66 -2.63 30.46 0.30
C ASP A 66 -2.77 29.09 1.02
N GLN A 67 -2.80 29.14 2.35
CA GLN A 67 -2.98 27.93 3.16
C GLN A 67 -4.36 27.28 2.96
N THR A 68 -5.40 28.08 2.82
CA THR A 68 -6.76 27.58 2.61
C THR A 68 -6.88 26.85 1.28
N GLY A 69 -6.31 27.40 0.22
CA GLY A 69 -6.25 26.75 -1.09
C GLY A 69 -5.42 25.46 -1.06
N ALA A 70 -4.32 25.43 -0.33
CA ALA A 70 -3.52 24.21 -0.16
C ALA A 70 -4.32 23.09 0.49
N ILE A 71 -5.05 23.38 1.57
CA ILE A 71 -5.94 22.43 2.26
C ILE A 71 -7.06 21.96 1.32
N THR A 72 -7.68 22.88 0.58
CA THR A 72 -8.74 22.55 -0.38
C THR A 72 -8.23 21.62 -1.48
N SER A 73 -7.03 21.84 -2.02
CA SER A 73 -6.41 20.95 -3.01
C SER A 73 -6.15 19.56 -2.43
N MET A 74 -5.68 19.48 -1.17
CA MET A 74 -5.47 18.19 -0.50
C MET A 74 -6.79 17.45 -0.29
N ASN A 75 -7.84 18.12 0.17
CA ASN A 75 -9.16 17.51 0.38
C ASN A 75 -9.75 16.95 -0.92
N ARG A 76 -9.67 17.71 -2.02
CA ARG A 76 -10.08 17.23 -3.35
C ARG A 76 -9.28 16.02 -3.79
N GLY A 77 -7.98 16.01 -3.51
CA GLY A 77 -7.13 14.85 -3.78
C GLY A 77 -7.57 13.61 -3.00
N ILE A 78 -7.92 13.76 -1.73
CA ILE A 78 -8.45 12.68 -0.88
C ILE A 78 -9.81 12.18 -1.42
N GLU A 79 -10.71 13.08 -1.76
CA GLU A 79 -12.04 12.74 -2.30
C GLU A 79 -11.91 11.93 -3.60
N LEU A 80 -11.10 12.38 -4.55
CA LEU A 80 -10.85 11.68 -5.81
C LEU A 80 -10.16 10.32 -5.57
N ALA A 81 -9.19 10.30 -4.68
CA ALA A 81 -8.51 9.07 -4.30
C ALA A 81 -9.50 8.02 -3.76
N MET A 82 -10.35 8.41 -2.83
CA MET A 82 -11.33 7.50 -2.23
C MET A 82 -12.42 7.08 -3.21
N LEU A 83 -12.91 8.01 -4.04
CA LEU A 83 -13.90 7.73 -5.08
C LEU A 83 -13.44 6.61 -6.04
N LEU A 84 -12.17 6.58 -6.38
CA LEU A 84 -11.61 5.56 -7.29
C LEU A 84 -11.15 4.31 -6.54
N THR A 85 -10.59 4.47 -5.35
CA THR A 85 -9.96 3.38 -4.60
C THR A 85 -10.97 2.47 -3.94
N ILE A 86 -12.06 3.02 -3.37
CA ILE A 86 -13.06 2.22 -2.67
C ILE A 86 -13.73 1.21 -3.62
N PRO A 87 -14.24 1.59 -4.82
CA PRO A 87 -14.79 0.62 -5.77
C PRO A 87 -13.76 -0.41 -6.23
N ALA A 88 -12.51 0.00 -6.49
CA ALA A 88 -11.44 -0.91 -6.88
C ALA A 88 -11.14 -1.93 -5.77
N SER A 89 -11.06 -1.47 -4.51
CA SER A 89 -10.85 -2.34 -3.34
C SER A 89 -12.00 -3.34 -3.19
N ILE A 90 -13.25 -2.88 -3.28
CA ILE A 90 -14.43 -3.75 -3.20
C ILE A 90 -14.40 -4.80 -4.33
N ALA A 91 -14.07 -4.42 -5.56
CA ALA A 91 -13.96 -5.37 -6.66
C ALA A 91 -12.92 -6.46 -6.37
N LEU A 92 -11.73 -6.09 -5.86
CA LEU A 92 -10.68 -7.04 -5.50
C LEU A 92 -11.04 -7.94 -4.30
N ILE A 93 -11.97 -7.51 -3.43
CA ILE A 93 -12.48 -8.32 -2.32
C ILE A 93 -13.57 -9.27 -2.80
N VAL A 94 -14.48 -8.81 -3.67
CA VAL A 94 -15.67 -9.58 -4.07
C VAL A 94 -15.36 -10.61 -5.16
N ILE A 95 -14.48 -10.28 -6.11
CA ILE A 95 -14.15 -11.15 -7.25
C ILE A 95 -12.64 -11.47 -7.37
N PRO A 96 -11.92 -11.78 -6.28
CA PRO A 96 -10.48 -12.00 -6.35
C PRO A 96 -10.13 -13.25 -7.17
N TYR A 97 -10.87 -14.34 -7.01
CA TYR A 97 -10.61 -15.59 -7.73
C TYR A 97 -10.75 -15.45 -9.25
N PRO A 98 -11.85 -14.90 -9.81
CA PRO A 98 -11.93 -14.63 -11.25
C PRO A 98 -10.79 -13.79 -11.79
N ILE A 99 -10.35 -12.77 -11.04
CA ILE A 99 -9.23 -11.91 -11.44
C ILE A 99 -7.93 -12.73 -11.50
N ILE A 100 -7.59 -13.46 -10.45
CA ILE A 100 -6.36 -14.24 -10.37
C ILE A 100 -6.37 -15.39 -11.38
N SER A 101 -7.47 -16.12 -11.49
CA SER A 101 -7.56 -17.25 -12.43
C SER A 101 -7.41 -16.81 -13.88
N THR A 102 -8.04 -15.70 -14.26
CA THR A 102 -7.92 -15.16 -15.61
C THR A 102 -6.49 -14.69 -15.93
N LEU A 103 -5.79 -14.11 -14.96
CA LEU A 103 -4.46 -13.55 -15.18
C LEU A 103 -3.35 -14.61 -15.11
N PHE A 104 -3.45 -15.57 -14.19
CA PHE A 104 -2.32 -16.42 -13.81
C PHE A 104 -2.57 -17.93 -13.88
N GLN A 105 -3.81 -18.40 -13.98
CA GLN A 105 -4.11 -19.83 -14.00
C GLN A 105 -3.77 -20.46 -15.36
N HIS A 106 -2.46 -20.56 -15.65
CA HIS A 106 -1.94 -21.13 -16.89
C HIS A 106 -0.72 -22.01 -16.59
N GLY A 107 -0.54 -23.09 -17.33
CA GLY A 107 0.62 -23.97 -17.20
C GLY A 107 0.68 -24.67 -15.84
N ALA A 108 1.74 -24.41 -15.08
CA ALA A 108 1.96 -25.03 -13.77
C ALA A 108 1.17 -24.38 -12.62
N PHE A 109 0.52 -23.21 -12.85
CA PHE A 109 -0.27 -22.52 -11.83
C PHE A 109 -1.66 -23.15 -11.75
N THR A 110 -1.89 -23.89 -10.69
CA THR A 110 -3.10 -24.69 -10.49
C THR A 110 -4.30 -23.87 -10.03
N ALA A 111 -5.49 -24.48 -10.00
CA ALA A 111 -6.69 -23.85 -9.43
C ALA A 111 -6.57 -23.64 -7.91
N GLU A 112 -5.81 -24.50 -7.22
CA GLU A 112 -5.52 -24.34 -5.78
C GLU A 112 -4.62 -23.14 -5.53
N ASP A 113 -3.57 -22.98 -6.34
CA ASP A 113 -2.69 -21.78 -6.29
C ASP A 113 -3.46 -20.49 -6.55
N ALA A 114 -4.40 -20.53 -7.52
CA ALA A 114 -5.26 -19.40 -7.83
C ALA A 114 -6.17 -19.03 -6.64
N ASN A 115 -6.71 -20.03 -5.93
CA ASN A 115 -7.56 -19.80 -4.76
C ASN A 115 -6.77 -19.19 -3.59
N LEU A 116 -5.59 -19.73 -3.27
CA LEU A 116 -4.74 -19.20 -2.19
C LEU A 116 -4.22 -17.79 -2.51
N THR A 117 -3.86 -17.53 -3.77
CA THR A 117 -3.48 -16.20 -4.25
C THR A 117 -4.65 -15.22 -4.17
N ALA A 118 -5.87 -15.65 -4.53
CA ALA A 118 -7.07 -14.83 -4.45
C ALA A 118 -7.41 -14.45 -3.01
N LEU A 119 -7.27 -15.37 -2.07
CA LEU A 119 -7.46 -15.10 -0.65
C LEU A 119 -6.46 -14.06 -0.14
N SER A 120 -5.19 -14.18 -0.53
CA SER A 120 -4.15 -13.19 -0.22
C SER A 120 -4.46 -11.83 -0.83
N LEU A 121 -4.94 -11.79 -2.09
CA LEU A 121 -5.36 -10.57 -2.77
C LEU A 121 -6.51 -9.87 -2.03
N ALA A 122 -7.53 -10.60 -1.61
CA ALA A 122 -8.63 -10.05 -0.84
C ALA A 122 -8.16 -9.43 0.49
N GLY A 123 -7.20 -10.08 1.17
CA GLY A 123 -6.56 -9.53 2.37
C GLY A 123 -5.83 -8.20 2.10
N PHE A 124 -5.02 -8.13 1.04
CA PHE A 124 -4.34 -6.89 0.64
C PHE A 124 -5.32 -5.80 0.20
N ALA A 125 -6.40 -6.17 -0.46
CA ALA A 125 -7.39 -5.22 -0.97
C ALA A 125 -8.05 -4.39 0.13
N ILE A 126 -8.22 -4.93 1.33
CA ILE A 126 -8.71 -4.19 2.50
C ILE A 126 -7.77 -3.02 2.86
N GLY A 127 -6.47 -3.19 2.67
CA GLY A 127 -5.45 -2.18 2.95
C GLY A 127 -5.30 -1.08 1.90
N ILE A 128 -5.81 -1.29 0.67
CA ILE A 128 -5.59 -0.36 -0.46
C ILE A 128 -6.03 1.08 -0.12
N PRO A 129 -7.22 1.34 0.44
CA PRO A 129 -7.62 2.71 0.77
C PRO A 129 -6.64 3.40 1.72
N GLY A 130 -6.13 2.68 2.72
CA GLY A 130 -5.11 3.20 3.63
C GLY A 130 -3.79 3.53 2.93
N TYR A 131 -3.30 2.65 2.07
CA TYR A 131 -2.08 2.87 1.28
C TYR A 131 -2.21 4.08 0.35
N VAL A 132 -3.35 4.22 -0.32
CA VAL A 132 -3.60 5.37 -1.21
C VAL A 132 -3.67 6.66 -0.41
N LEU A 133 -4.34 6.67 0.75
CA LEU A 133 -4.36 7.83 1.65
C LEU A 133 -2.96 8.27 2.06
N VAL A 134 -2.08 7.35 2.43
CA VAL A 134 -0.69 7.69 2.75
C VAL A 134 -0.02 8.39 1.57
N ARG A 135 -0.18 7.90 0.34
CA ARG A 135 0.39 8.51 -0.87
C ARG A 135 -0.16 9.90 -1.16
N VAL A 136 -1.45 10.11 -0.95
CA VAL A 136 -2.11 11.41 -1.17
C VAL A 136 -1.75 12.42 -0.08
N LEU A 137 -1.52 11.99 1.15
CA LEU A 137 -1.16 12.87 2.27
C LEU A 137 0.32 13.25 2.29
N GLN A 138 1.21 12.40 1.78
CA GLN A 138 2.66 12.67 1.74
C GLN A 138 3.04 14.03 1.14
N PRO A 139 2.46 14.48 0.00
CA PRO A 139 2.74 15.81 -0.57
C PRO A 139 2.51 16.97 0.39
N GLY A 140 1.50 16.87 1.26
CA GLY A 140 1.21 17.90 2.26
C GLY A 140 2.33 18.10 3.30
N TYR A 141 3.05 17.02 3.63
CA TYR A 141 4.22 17.08 4.51
C TYR A 141 5.47 17.55 3.76
N PHE A 142 5.70 17.04 2.57
CA PHE A 142 6.88 17.39 1.77
C PHE A 142 6.85 18.84 1.30
N ALA A 143 5.67 19.35 0.93
CA ALA A 143 5.50 20.76 0.57
C ALA A 143 5.82 21.73 1.72
N ARG A 144 5.76 21.25 2.98
CA ARG A 144 6.16 21.99 4.19
C ARG A 144 7.58 21.66 4.66
N GLU A 145 8.37 20.98 3.84
CA GLU A 145 9.73 20.50 4.15
C GLU A 145 9.81 19.59 5.41
N ASN A 146 8.66 19.08 5.84
CA ASN A 146 8.57 18.19 7.00
C ASN A 146 8.74 16.73 6.58
N THR A 147 9.97 16.25 6.57
CA THR A 147 10.29 14.84 6.28
C THR A 147 10.35 13.97 7.54
N LYS A 148 10.43 14.60 8.73
CA LYS A 148 10.56 13.88 10.01
C LYS A 148 9.26 13.15 10.39
N THR A 149 8.12 13.81 10.24
CA THR A 149 6.83 13.23 10.63
C THR A 149 6.48 11.98 9.81
N PRO A 150 6.56 11.95 8.45
CA PRO A 150 6.36 10.73 7.69
C PRO A 150 7.33 9.61 8.06
N MET A 151 8.58 9.94 8.36
CA MET A 151 9.59 8.95 8.79
C MET A 151 9.22 8.32 10.14
N LEU A 152 8.80 9.11 11.13
CA LEU A 152 8.36 8.59 12.42
C LEU A 152 7.12 7.71 12.30
N ILE A 153 6.13 8.13 11.51
CA ILE A 153 4.92 7.34 11.25
C ILE A 153 5.30 6.01 10.58
N ALA A 154 6.18 6.04 9.57
CA ALA A 154 6.66 4.82 8.93
C ALA A 154 7.35 3.88 9.92
N GLY A 155 8.20 4.41 10.80
CA GLY A 155 8.87 3.64 11.85
C GLY A 155 7.88 2.97 12.81
N VAL A 156 6.90 3.72 13.31
CA VAL A 156 5.85 3.17 14.18
C VAL A 156 5.04 2.10 13.46
N THR A 157 4.67 2.33 12.19
CA THR A 157 3.92 1.37 11.39
C THR A 157 4.67 0.06 11.23
N VAL A 158 5.98 0.09 11.00
CA VAL A 158 6.81 -1.13 10.90
C VAL A 158 6.86 -1.88 12.22
N ILE A 159 7.05 -1.19 13.35
CA ILE A 159 7.05 -1.82 14.68
C ILE A 159 5.70 -2.51 14.93
N VAL A 160 4.59 -1.81 14.68
CA VAL A 160 3.24 -2.36 14.82
C VAL A 160 3.06 -3.58 13.90
N ASN A 161 3.49 -3.49 12.64
CA ASN A 161 3.40 -4.60 11.69
C ASN A 161 4.18 -5.84 12.17
N ILE A 162 5.42 -5.66 12.65
CA ILE A 162 6.24 -6.77 13.17
C ILE A 162 5.57 -7.41 14.38
N VAL A 163 5.07 -6.60 15.33
CA VAL A 163 4.38 -7.11 16.53
C VAL A 163 3.12 -7.90 16.15
N PHE A 164 2.28 -7.36 15.26
CA PHE A 164 1.10 -8.05 14.76
C PHE A 164 1.47 -9.35 14.01
N SER A 165 2.50 -9.32 13.18
CA SER A 165 2.95 -10.51 12.45
C SER A 165 3.40 -11.63 13.39
N ILE A 166 4.13 -11.30 14.45
CA ILE A 166 4.55 -12.29 15.46
C ILE A 166 3.35 -12.84 16.21
N ILE A 167 2.43 -11.99 16.66
CA ILE A 167 1.23 -12.42 17.41
C ILE A 167 0.31 -13.30 16.52
N LEU A 168 0.09 -12.91 15.27
CA LEU A 168 -0.71 -13.71 14.34
C LEU A 168 -0.04 -15.03 14.00
N PHE A 169 1.27 -15.05 13.84
CA PHE A 169 2.02 -16.28 13.56
C PHE A 169 1.90 -17.27 14.72
N ASP A 170 2.02 -16.79 15.95
CA ASP A 170 1.87 -17.63 17.16
C ASP A 170 0.42 -18.13 17.35
N SER A 171 -0.57 -17.30 16.98
CA SER A 171 -2.00 -17.61 17.11
C SER A 171 -2.57 -18.50 15.99
N LEU A 172 -2.05 -18.39 14.77
CA LEU A 172 -2.54 -19.10 13.57
C LEU A 172 -1.58 -20.19 13.08
N GLY A 173 -0.43 -20.33 13.71
CA GLY A 173 0.67 -21.20 13.31
C GLY A 173 0.52 -22.68 13.71
N HIS A 174 -0.68 -23.11 14.13
CA HIS A 174 -1.00 -24.53 14.41
C HIS A 174 -1.82 -25.14 13.30
#